data_44c14c0bac8f3fa7db4ab60877999159
#
_entry.id   44c14c0bac8f3fa7db4ab60877999159
#
_cell.length_a   1.000
_cell.length_b   1.000
_cell.length_c   1.000
_cell.angle_alpha   90.00
_cell.angle_beta   90.00
_cell.angle_gamma   90.00
#
_symmetry.space_group_name_H-M   'P 1'
#
loop_
_entity.id
_entity.type
_entity.pdbx_description
1 polymer ?
#
loop_
_entity_poly.entity_id
_entity_poly.type
_entity_poly.pdbx_seq_one_letter_code
_entity_poly.pdbx_strand_id
1 'polypeptide(L)'
;ILKGKKNRLITVSRFDKRKNHEKVIMAVRNLKEIYPDIIYTCIGYGDEEEKLKKLVVELKLENQVTFLKDIPTDLKNALIAKSNIFVMPSVIYKKSVEGFGIAYVEAAQYGVPSIGGKDGGASDAIIHEKTGLICDGNKLEDIYSSIETLFKEKKYIEYGKEAKNNSKNFLWDKAIEKYKRIL
;
A
#
# COMPACT_ATOMS: atom_id res chain seq x y z
N ILE A 1 -13.83 -16.33 -8.07
CA ILE A 1 -12.60 -16.11 -8.84
C ILE A 1 -11.36 -15.89 -7.95
N LEU A 2 -11.44 -16.10 -6.64
CA LEU A 2 -10.30 -15.97 -5.72
C LEU A 2 -9.94 -17.33 -5.11
N LYS A 3 -9.70 -18.36 -5.95
CA LYS A 3 -9.24 -19.67 -5.50
C LYS A 3 -7.72 -19.64 -5.31
N GLY A 4 -7.26 -20.00 -4.11
CA GLY A 4 -5.86 -20.15 -3.73
C GLY A 4 -5.36 -19.06 -2.77
N LYS A 5 -4.41 -19.39 -1.91
CA LYS A 5 -3.65 -18.43 -1.09
C LYS A 5 -2.71 -17.69 -2.01
N LYS A 6 -3.08 -16.51 -2.48
CA LYS A 6 -2.20 -15.63 -3.25
C LYS A 6 -1.61 -14.55 -2.35
N ASN A 7 -0.35 -14.24 -2.54
CA ASN A 7 0.31 -13.11 -1.91
C ASN A 7 -0.14 -11.83 -2.62
N ARG A 8 -1.00 -11.04 -1.97
CA ARG A 8 -1.70 -9.90 -2.58
C ARG A 8 -1.21 -8.58 -2.04
N LEU A 9 -0.67 -7.78 -2.93
CA LEU A 9 -0.36 -6.38 -2.71
C LEU A 9 -1.43 -5.48 -3.33
N ILE A 10 -1.70 -4.35 -2.73
CA ILE A 10 -2.61 -3.34 -3.27
C ILE A 10 -2.08 -1.93 -3.02
N THR A 11 -2.31 -1.04 -3.98
CA THR A 11 -2.19 0.42 -3.82
C THR A 11 -3.45 1.08 -4.35
N VAL A 12 -3.98 2.04 -3.61
CA VAL A 12 -5.09 2.90 -4.02
C VAL A 12 -4.61 4.34 -3.99
N SER A 13 -4.30 4.91 -5.14
CA SER A 13 -3.77 6.28 -5.23
C SER A 13 -3.75 6.79 -6.67
N ARG A 14 -3.46 8.07 -6.85
CA ARG A 14 -3.11 8.59 -8.19
C ARG A 14 -1.80 7.94 -8.67
N PHE A 15 -1.69 7.74 -9.99
CA PHE A 15 -0.46 7.26 -10.61
C PHE A 15 0.44 8.45 -10.92
N ASP A 16 1.10 8.97 -9.89
CA ASP A 16 2.12 10.00 -9.97
C ASP A 16 3.46 9.49 -9.41
N LYS A 17 4.56 10.14 -9.77
CA LYS A 17 5.91 9.71 -9.38
C LYS A 17 6.10 9.62 -7.88
N ARG A 18 5.45 10.51 -7.13
CA ARG A 18 5.52 10.54 -5.67
C ARG A 18 4.99 9.26 -5.02
N LYS A 19 3.96 8.63 -5.60
CA LYS A 19 3.35 7.39 -5.08
C LYS A 19 4.18 6.13 -5.32
N ASN A 20 5.18 6.22 -6.21
CA ASN A 20 6.26 5.27 -6.36
C ASN A 20 5.84 3.85 -6.79
N HIS A 21 4.79 3.75 -7.61
CA HIS A 21 4.33 2.48 -8.18
C HIS A 21 5.44 1.76 -8.97
N GLU A 22 6.31 2.52 -9.64
CA GLU A 22 7.42 1.99 -10.43
C GLU A 22 8.32 1.07 -9.59
N LYS A 23 8.79 1.52 -8.42
CA LYS A 23 9.63 0.70 -7.55
C LYS A 23 8.89 -0.48 -6.92
N VAL A 24 7.59 -0.34 -6.66
CA VAL A 24 6.79 -1.49 -6.19
C VAL A 24 6.70 -2.55 -7.28
N ILE A 25 6.49 -2.17 -8.55
CA ILE A 25 6.49 -3.10 -9.71
C ILE A 25 7.86 -3.79 -9.84
N MET A 26 8.95 -3.04 -9.68
CA MET A 26 10.31 -3.63 -9.70
C MET A 26 10.52 -4.61 -8.53
N ALA A 27 10.03 -4.29 -7.33
CA ALA A 27 10.07 -5.21 -6.18
C ALA A 27 9.25 -6.48 -6.46
N VAL A 28 8.07 -6.36 -7.07
CA VAL A 28 7.24 -7.50 -7.49
C VAL A 28 7.99 -8.40 -8.48
N ARG A 29 8.78 -7.82 -9.40
CA ARG A 29 9.61 -8.61 -10.33
C ARG A 29 10.58 -9.53 -9.59
N ASN A 30 11.23 -9.02 -8.54
CA ASN A 30 12.18 -9.80 -7.75
C ASN A 30 11.45 -10.80 -6.82
N LEU A 31 10.34 -10.36 -6.20
CA LEU A 31 9.55 -11.21 -5.31
C LEU A 31 8.85 -12.37 -6.03
N LYS A 32 8.55 -12.25 -7.31
CA LYS A 32 7.94 -13.31 -8.14
C LYS A 32 8.77 -14.60 -8.13
N GLU A 33 10.09 -14.52 -8.01
CA GLU A 33 10.97 -15.68 -7.96
C GLU A 33 10.75 -16.53 -6.68
N ILE A 34 10.36 -15.87 -5.58
CA ILE A 34 10.11 -16.52 -4.27
C ILE A 34 8.61 -16.78 -4.07
N TYR A 35 7.77 -15.87 -4.57
CA TYR A 35 6.32 -15.91 -4.46
C TYR A 35 5.68 -15.91 -5.86
N PRO A 36 5.69 -17.05 -6.60
CA PRO A 36 5.22 -17.10 -7.99
C PRO A 36 3.74 -16.68 -8.16
N ASP A 37 2.96 -16.78 -7.09
CA ASP A 37 1.54 -16.42 -7.03
C ASP A 37 1.28 -14.97 -6.58
N ILE A 38 2.34 -14.15 -6.47
CA ILE A 38 2.21 -12.74 -6.08
C ILE A 38 1.34 -11.98 -7.08
N ILE A 39 0.45 -11.15 -6.54
CA ILE A 39 -0.42 -10.25 -7.32
C ILE A 39 -0.29 -8.85 -6.74
N TYR A 40 -0.14 -7.86 -7.61
CA TYR A 40 -0.17 -6.45 -7.26
C TYR A 40 -1.32 -5.74 -7.99
N THR A 41 -2.26 -5.21 -7.25
CA THR A 41 -3.40 -4.46 -7.78
C THR A 41 -3.18 -2.96 -7.55
N CYS A 42 -3.16 -2.19 -8.63
CA CYS A 42 -3.06 -0.74 -8.63
C CYS A 42 -4.43 -0.15 -8.95
N ILE A 43 -5.04 0.59 -8.04
CA ILE A 43 -6.34 1.24 -8.24
C ILE A 43 -6.14 2.75 -8.29
N GLY A 44 -6.53 3.36 -9.41
CA GLY A 44 -6.45 4.80 -9.63
C GLY A 44 -6.15 5.16 -11.08
N TYR A 45 -5.64 6.36 -11.27
CA TYR A 45 -5.25 6.91 -12.58
C TYR A 45 -4.22 8.03 -12.37
N GLY A 46 -3.55 8.46 -13.43
CA GLY A 46 -2.59 9.58 -13.39
C GLY A 46 -1.58 9.54 -14.53
N ASP A 47 -0.70 10.53 -14.55
CA ASP A 47 0.21 10.80 -15.66
C ASP A 47 1.25 9.69 -15.89
N GLU A 48 1.54 8.89 -14.89
CA GLU A 48 2.50 7.77 -15.00
C GLU A 48 1.86 6.47 -15.54
N GLU A 49 0.53 6.42 -15.77
CA GLU A 49 -0.19 5.18 -16.10
C GLU A 49 0.41 4.43 -17.29
N GLU A 50 0.61 5.12 -18.41
CA GLU A 50 1.16 4.50 -19.63
C GLU A 50 2.61 4.02 -19.43
N LYS A 51 3.43 4.79 -18.67
CA LYS A 51 4.79 4.38 -18.33
C LYS A 51 4.79 3.12 -17.47
N LEU A 52 3.91 3.05 -16.48
CA LEU A 52 3.79 1.90 -15.58
C LEU A 52 3.33 0.65 -16.34
N LYS A 53 2.37 0.77 -17.27
CA LYS A 53 1.92 -0.34 -18.12
C LYS A 53 3.04 -0.86 -19.01
N LYS A 54 3.82 0.03 -19.63
CA LYS A 54 5.01 -0.36 -20.42
C LYS A 54 6.03 -1.12 -19.56
N LEU A 55 6.32 -0.63 -18.36
CA LEU A 55 7.22 -1.29 -17.42
C LEU A 55 6.76 -2.71 -17.07
N VAL A 56 5.45 -2.91 -16.85
CA VAL A 56 4.88 -4.23 -16.58
C VAL A 56 5.14 -5.20 -17.73
N VAL A 57 4.98 -4.76 -18.98
CA VAL A 57 5.26 -5.58 -20.18
C VAL A 57 6.76 -5.86 -20.29
N GLU A 58 7.62 -4.85 -20.13
CA GLU A 58 9.08 -5.00 -20.19
C GLU A 58 9.59 -6.01 -19.16
N LEU A 59 9.00 -6.02 -17.96
CA LEU A 59 9.35 -6.93 -16.88
C LEU A 59 8.60 -8.27 -16.91
N LYS A 60 7.74 -8.51 -17.90
CA LYS A 60 6.92 -9.73 -18.07
C LYS A 60 6.07 -10.02 -16.83
N LEU A 61 5.37 -9.00 -16.37
CA LEU A 61 4.53 -9.02 -15.14
C LEU A 61 3.02 -8.88 -15.43
N GLU A 62 2.56 -9.09 -16.66
CA GLU A 62 1.16 -8.91 -17.06
C GLU A 62 0.19 -9.82 -16.29
N ASN A 63 0.68 -10.96 -15.81
CA ASN A 63 -0.09 -11.87 -14.96
C ASN A 63 -0.03 -11.53 -13.47
N GLN A 64 0.88 -10.67 -13.03
CA GLN A 64 1.09 -10.28 -11.64
C GLN A 64 0.54 -8.90 -11.31
N VAL A 65 0.54 -7.97 -12.26
CA VAL A 65 0.16 -6.58 -12.02
C VAL A 65 -1.12 -6.24 -12.78
N THR A 66 -2.09 -5.69 -12.07
CA THR A 66 -3.37 -5.25 -12.65
C THR A 66 -3.62 -3.79 -12.31
N PHE A 67 -4.00 -3.01 -13.31
CA PHE A 67 -4.43 -1.63 -13.16
C PHE A 67 -5.96 -1.57 -13.26
N LEU A 68 -6.60 -0.90 -12.30
CA LEU A 68 -8.05 -0.70 -12.25
C LEU A 68 -8.34 0.79 -12.12
N LYS A 69 -9.35 1.25 -12.86
CA LYS A 69 -9.78 2.64 -12.87
C LYS A 69 -11.31 2.70 -12.78
N ASP A 70 -11.81 3.73 -12.12
CA ASP A 70 -13.24 4.05 -12.04
C ASP A 70 -14.12 2.87 -11.60
N ILE A 71 -13.61 2.07 -10.64
CA ILE A 71 -14.36 0.94 -10.09
C ILE A 71 -15.29 1.39 -8.96
N PRO A 72 -16.42 0.69 -8.74
CA PRO A 72 -17.32 0.96 -7.61
C PRO A 72 -16.59 0.90 -6.26
N THR A 73 -17.02 1.74 -5.33
CA THR A 73 -16.42 1.80 -3.97
C THR A 73 -16.47 0.45 -3.27
N ASP A 74 -17.57 -0.29 -3.38
CA ASP A 74 -17.69 -1.61 -2.75
C ASP A 74 -16.68 -2.62 -3.32
N LEU A 75 -16.41 -2.56 -4.63
CA LEU A 75 -15.38 -3.39 -5.24
C LEU A 75 -13.99 -2.98 -4.78
N LYS A 76 -13.69 -1.67 -4.72
CA LYS A 76 -12.43 -1.15 -4.14
C LYS A 76 -12.23 -1.70 -2.72
N ASN A 77 -13.23 -1.55 -1.87
CA ASN A 77 -13.18 -1.98 -0.48
C ASN A 77 -13.01 -3.51 -0.36
N ALA A 78 -13.70 -4.28 -1.18
CA ALA A 78 -13.54 -5.74 -1.23
C ALA A 78 -12.14 -6.17 -1.67
N LEU A 79 -11.52 -5.45 -2.63
CA LEU A 79 -10.15 -5.70 -3.08
C LEU A 79 -9.15 -5.37 -1.98
N ILE A 80 -9.32 -4.26 -1.27
CA ILE A 80 -8.49 -3.94 -0.10
C ILE A 80 -8.63 -5.05 0.94
N ALA A 81 -9.83 -5.39 1.36
CA ALA A 81 -10.09 -6.41 2.39
C ALA A 81 -9.55 -7.81 2.05
N LYS A 82 -9.34 -8.11 0.77
CA LYS A 82 -8.76 -9.38 0.28
C LYS A 82 -7.25 -9.33 0.07
N SER A 83 -6.64 -8.16 0.24
CA SER A 83 -5.19 -7.98 0.13
C SER A 83 -4.49 -8.32 1.45
N ASN A 84 -3.22 -8.70 1.35
CA ASN A 84 -2.38 -8.98 2.53
C ASN A 84 -1.64 -7.73 3.00
N ILE A 85 -1.23 -6.87 2.05
CA ILE A 85 -0.41 -5.70 2.33
C ILE A 85 -0.88 -4.56 1.42
N PHE A 86 -1.10 -3.39 2.00
CA PHE A 86 -1.22 -2.13 1.29
C PHE A 86 0.19 -1.53 1.14
N VAL A 87 0.62 -1.22 -0.09
CA VAL A 87 1.98 -0.75 -0.35
C VAL A 87 1.97 0.56 -1.13
N MET A 88 2.42 1.64 -0.48
CA MET A 88 2.55 2.96 -1.11
C MET A 88 3.77 3.69 -0.52
N PRO A 89 5.00 3.29 -0.88
CA PRO A 89 6.24 3.83 -0.34
C PRO A 89 6.54 5.20 -0.96
N SER A 90 5.69 6.18 -0.64
CA SER A 90 5.74 7.53 -1.20
C SER A 90 7.08 8.19 -0.92
N VAL A 91 7.55 8.98 -1.88
CA VAL A 91 8.79 9.76 -1.82
C VAL A 91 8.50 11.24 -2.03
N ILE A 92 9.44 12.09 -1.70
CA ILE A 92 9.39 13.50 -2.12
C ILE A 92 9.66 13.57 -3.63
N TYR A 93 8.74 14.16 -4.36
CA TYR A 93 8.94 14.45 -5.77
C TYR A 93 8.71 15.93 -6.06
N LYS A 94 9.75 16.62 -6.53
CA LYS A 94 9.78 18.09 -6.61
C LYS A 94 9.47 18.69 -5.22
N LYS A 95 8.41 19.48 -5.09
CA LYS A 95 7.95 20.06 -3.82
C LYS A 95 6.74 19.34 -3.21
N SER A 96 6.35 18.19 -3.79
CA SER A 96 5.19 17.42 -3.34
C SER A 96 5.61 16.30 -2.40
N VAL A 97 4.93 16.21 -1.27
CA VAL A 97 5.14 15.22 -0.21
C VAL A 97 3.81 14.54 0.13
N GLU A 98 3.85 13.34 0.67
CA GLU A 98 2.65 12.71 1.24
C GLU A 98 2.25 13.44 2.52
N GLY A 99 1.03 13.99 2.56
CA GLY A 99 0.56 14.74 3.72
C GLY A 99 0.30 13.85 4.92
N PHE A 100 -0.59 12.89 4.79
CA PHE A 100 -0.97 11.95 5.85
C PHE A 100 -1.16 10.53 5.29
N GLY A 101 -1.74 10.43 4.09
CA GLY A 101 -2.01 9.15 3.46
C GLY A 101 -3.28 8.47 3.99
N ILE A 102 -4.43 9.09 3.80
CA ILE A 102 -5.75 8.54 4.19
C ILE A 102 -5.92 7.09 3.74
N ALA A 103 -5.37 6.73 2.58
CA ALA A 103 -5.43 5.37 2.05
C ALA A 103 -4.80 4.31 2.97
N TYR A 104 -3.80 4.66 3.80
CA TYR A 104 -3.25 3.76 4.82
C TYR A 104 -4.29 3.46 5.90
N VAL A 105 -5.04 4.48 6.33
CA VAL A 105 -6.11 4.31 7.33
C VAL A 105 -7.28 3.52 6.74
N GLU A 106 -7.64 3.77 5.48
CA GLU A 106 -8.66 2.97 4.76
C GLU A 106 -8.27 1.50 4.73
N ALA A 107 -7.02 1.17 4.39
CA ALA A 107 -6.53 -0.21 4.41
C ALA A 107 -6.57 -0.81 5.82
N ALA A 108 -6.15 -0.05 6.83
CA ALA A 108 -6.13 -0.45 8.23
C ALA A 108 -7.54 -0.82 8.76
N GLN A 109 -8.61 -0.13 8.32
CA GLN A 109 -10.00 -0.45 8.68
C GLN A 109 -10.39 -1.89 8.29
N TYR A 110 -9.80 -2.41 7.21
CA TYR A 110 -10.00 -3.79 6.75
C TYR A 110 -9.00 -4.79 7.35
N GLY A 111 -8.13 -4.35 8.25
CA GLY A 111 -7.11 -5.23 8.85
C GLY A 111 -5.95 -5.51 7.89
N VAL A 112 -5.67 -4.60 6.98
CA VAL A 112 -4.57 -4.69 6.02
C VAL A 112 -3.46 -3.75 6.48
N PRO A 113 -2.28 -4.28 6.88
CA PRO A 113 -1.14 -3.47 7.28
C PRO A 113 -0.55 -2.75 6.07
N SER A 114 0.10 -1.62 6.31
CA SER A 114 0.63 -0.78 5.25
C SER A 114 2.16 -0.73 5.26
N ILE A 115 2.75 -0.61 4.05
CA ILE A 115 4.13 -0.18 3.86
C ILE A 115 4.09 1.24 3.31
N GLY A 116 4.59 2.20 4.09
CA GLY A 116 4.68 3.61 3.76
C GLY A 116 6.12 4.07 3.55
N GLY A 117 6.30 5.18 2.83
CA GLY A 117 7.61 5.82 2.70
C GLY A 117 7.94 6.67 3.92
N LYS A 118 9.22 6.78 4.25
CA LYS A 118 9.72 7.61 5.37
C LYS A 118 9.57 9.12 5.12
N ASP A 119 9.41 9.51 3.86
CA ASP A 119 9.33 10.90 3.46
C ASP A 119 7.87 11.38 3.52
N GLY A 120 7.52 12.16 4.55
CA GLY A 120 6.18 12.73 4.72
C GLY A 120 5.37 12.09 5.85
N GLY A 121 4.04 12.26 5.81
CA GLY A 121 3.13 11.93 6.91
C GLY A 121 2.70 10.46 7.01
N ALA A 122 3.36 9.52 6.35
CA ALA A 122 3.00 8.09 6.48
C ALA A 122 3.16 7.59 7.92
N SER A 123 4.14 8.11 8.68
CA SER A 123 4.37 7.79 10.09
C SER A 123 3.25 8.25 11.04
N ASP A 124 2.40 9.16 10.60
CA ASP A 124 1.22 9.60 11.38
C ASP A 124 0.07 8.57 11.28
N ALA A 125 0.03 7.81 10.19
CA ALA A 125 -0.98 6.77 9.94
C ALA A 125 -0.47 5.36 10.28
N ILE A 126 0.84 5.11 10.17
CA ILE A 126 1.47 3.80 10.35
C ILE A 126 2.40 3.83 11.55
N ILE A 127 2.15 2.99 12.53
CA ILE A 127 3.09 2.74 13.64
C ILE A 127 4.05 1.65 13.15
N HIS A 128 5.32 2.05 12.92
CA HIS A 128 6.36 1.15 12.40
C HIS A 128 6.51 -0.09 13.29
N GLU A 129 6.65 -1.26 12.65
CA GLU A 129 6.76 -2.58 13.28
C GLU A 129 5.57 -3.00 14.17
N LYS A 130 4.46 -2.25 14.07
CA LYS A 130 3.25 -2.59 14.81
C LYS A 130 2.00 -2.64 13.92
N THR A 131 1.73 -1.58 13.15
CA THR A 131 0.58 -1.54 12.25
C THR A 131 0.98 -1.63 10.78
N GLY A 132 2.28 -1.71 10.54
CA GLY A 132 2.88 -1.76 9.21
C GLY A 132 4.37 -1.45 9.28
N LEU A 133 4.96 -1.14 8.13
CA LEU A 133 6.37 -0.78 8.03
C LEU A 133 6.54 0.58 7.36
N ILE A 134 7.53 1.33 7.81
CA ILE A 134 8.04 2.54 7.17
C ILE A 134 9.38 2.20 6.52
N CYS A 135 9.53 2.47 5.23
CA CYS A 135 10.76 2.17 4.47
C CYS A 135 11.29 3.41 3.74
N ASP A 136 12.53 3.34 3.30
CA ASP A 136 13.07 4.34 2.37
C ASP A 136 12.55 4.05 0.96
N GLY A 137 11.52 4.78 0.53
CA GLY A 137 10.94 4.64 -0.81
C GLY A 137 11.92 4.94 -1.95
N ASN A 138 13.07 5.59 -1.67
CA ASN A 138 14.11 5.82 -2.66
C ASN A 138 14.97 4.56 -2.92
N LYS A 139 14.91 3.55 -2.04
CA LYS A 139 15.68 2.31 -2.14
C LYS A 139 14.77 1.13 -2.48
N LEU A 140 15.06 0.48 -3.60
CA LEU A 140 14.30 -0.69 -4.03
C LEU A 140 14.42 -1.83 -3.02
N GLU A 141 15.59 -2.01 -2.45
CA GLU A 141 15.92 -3.03 -1.46
C GLU A 141 15.07 -2.89 -0.19
N ASP A 142 14.83 -1.65 0.27
CA ASP A 142 14.01 -1.40 1.46
C ASP A 142 12.53 -1.73 1.21
N ILE A 143 12.04 -1.43 0.00
CA ILE A 143 10.67 -1.80 -0.40
C ILE A 143 10.54 -3.32 -0.50
N TYR A 144 11.50 -3.96 -1.17
CA TYR A 144 11.55 -5.41 -1.34
C TYR A 144 11.58 -6.12 0.02
N SER A 145 12.54 -5.77 0.89
CA SER A 145 12.70 -6.40 2.21
C SER A 145 11.50 -6.16 3.13
N SER A 146 10.86 -4.99 3.06
CA SER A 146 9.63 -4.71 3.80
C SER A 146 8.49 -5.64 3.38
N ILE A 147 8.29 -5.85 2.08
CA ILE A 147 7.27 -6.76 1.56
C ILE A 147 7.59 -8.21 1.96
N GLU A 148 8.86 -8.63 1.77
CA GLU A 148 9.32 -9.97 2.12
C GLU A 148 9.14 -10.26 3.62
N THR A 149 9.52 -9.34 4.50
CA THR A 149 9.35 -9.46 5.96
C THR A 149 7.90 -9.72 6.34
N LEU A 150 6.97 -8.96 5.76
CA LEU A 150 5.56 -9.16 6.06
C LEU A 150 5.02 -10.51 5.54
N PHE A 151 5.52 -11.01 4.41
CA PHE A 151 5.09 -12.30 3.87
C PHE A 151 5.75 -13.48 4.55
N LYS A 152 7.08 -13.47 4.72
CA LYS A 152 7.89 -14.59 5.19
C LYS A 152 7.42 -15.14 6.54
N GLU A 153 7.15 -14.25 7.49
CA GLU A 153 6.72 -14.61 8.84
C GLU A 153 5.21 -14.44 9.04
N LYS A 154 4.47 -14.16 7.96
CA LYS A 154 3.04 -13.82 7.99
C LYS A 154 2.70 -12.68 8.95
N LYS A 155 3.66 -11.80 9.22
CA LYS A 155 3.48 -10.61 10.07
C LYS A 155 2.34 -9.72 9.61
N TYR A 156 1.96 -9.80 8.32
CA TYR A 156 0.79 -9.07 7.81
C TYR A 156 -0.49 -9.42 8.58
N ILE A 157 -0.61 -10.61 9.20
CA ILE A 157 -1.78 -11.01 9.99
C ILE A 157 -1.80 -10.25 11.32
N GLU A 158 -0.68 -10.27 12.05
CA GLU A 158 -0.52 -9.60 13.34
C GLU A 158 -0.62 -8.09 13.17
N TYR A 159 0.17 -7.51 12.27
CA TYR A 159 0.15 -6.07 12.01
C TYR A 159 -1.18 -5.59 11.46
N GLY A 160 -1.88 -6.40 10.68
CA GLY A 160 -3.23 -6.11 10.20
C GLY A 160 -4.26 -6.01 11.33
N LYS A 161 -4.17 -6.88 12.33
CA LYS A 161 -5.01 -6.82 13.54
C LYS A 161 -4.75 -5.50 14.31
N GLU A 162 -3.48 -5.18 14.51
CA GLU A 162 -3.08 -3.93 15.19
C GLU A 162 -3.47 -2.69 14.38
N ALA A 163 -3.30 -2.72 13.04
CA ALA A 163 -3.73 -1.65 12.16
C ALA A 163 -5.24 -1.40 12.27
N LYS A 164 -6.06 -2.48 12.27
CA LYS A 164 -7.51 -2.37 12.45
C LYS A 164 -7.89 -1.77 13.79
N ASN A 165 -7.20 -2.14 14.85
CA ASN A 165 -7.43 -1.56 16.18
C ASN A 165 -7.06 -0.07 16.18
N ASN A 166 -5.90 0.29 15.63
CA ASN A 166 -5.42 1.66 15.57
C ASN A 166 -6.30 2.55 14.68
N SER A 167 -6.89 2.01 13.60
CA SER A 167 -7.74 2.78 12.69
C SER A 167 -8.94 3.45 13.38
N LYS A 168 -9.40 2.88 14.50
CA LYS A 168 -10.48 3.46 15.31
C LYS A 168 -10.15 4.85 15.88
N ASN A 169 -8.85 5.17 16.04
CA ASN A 169 -8.39 6.48 16.51
C ASN A 169 -8.56 7.59 15.47
N PHE A 170 -8.79 7.22 14.21
CA PHE A 170 -8.99 8.14 13.09
C PHE A 170 -10.45 8.31 12.69
N LEU A 171 -11.40 7.72 13.44
CA LEU A 171 -12.83 7.95 13.23
C LEU A 171 -13.20 9.41 13.55
N TRP A 172 -14.17 9.94 12.82
CA TRP A 172 -14.63 11.32 12.95
C TRP A 172 -15.01 11.69 14.39
N ASP A 173 -15.69 10.80 15.12
CA ASP A 173 -16.08 11.04 16.51
C ASP A 173 -14.84 11.30 17.39
N LYS A 174 -13.76 10.54 17.18
CA LYS A 174 -12.50 10.73 17.90
C LYS A 174 -11.77 12.03 17.51
N ALA A 175 -11.84 12.39 16.24
CA ALA A 175 -11.30 13.66 15.78
C ALA A 175 -12.06 14.83 16.42
N ILE A 176 -13.40 14.80 16.41
CA ILE A 176 -14.25 15.82 17.01
C ILE A 176 -13.99 15.95 18.51
N GLU A 177 -13.85 14.84 19.25
CA GLU A 177 -13.50 14.86 20.68
C GLU A 177 -12.17 15.59 20.95
N LYS A 178 -11.16 15.40 20.09
CA LYS A 178 -9.88 16.13 20.20
C LYS A 178 -10.04 17.62 19.96
N TYR A 179 -10.81 18.03 18.97
CA TYR A 179 -11.07 19.44 18.70
C TYR A 179 -11.85 20.13 19.81
N LYS A 180 -12.87 19.47 20.40
CA LYS A 180 -13.63 19.99 21.53
C LYS A 180 -12.80 20.27 22.79
N ARG A 181 -11.62 19.63 22.93
CA ARG A 181 -10.70 19.86 24.06
C ARG A 181 -9.79 21.06 23.87
N ILE A 182 -9.72 21.59 22.65
CA ILE A 182 -8.86 22.73 22.28
C ILE A 182 -9.67 24.03 22.28
N LEU A 183 -10.98 23.93 22.12
CA LEU A 183 -11.95 25.05 22.21
C LEU A 183 -12.42 25.25 23.64
#